data_7bd446834b7e667367e0cef829cb5deb
#
_entry.id   7bd446834b7e667367e0cef829cb5deb
#
_cell.length_a   1.000
_cell.length_b   1.000
_cell.length_c   1.000
_cell.angle_alpha   90.00
_cell.angle_beta   90.00
_cell.angle_gamma   90.00
#
_symmetry.space_group_name_H-M   'P 1'
#
loop_
_entity.id
_entity.type
_entity.pdbx_description
1 polymer ?
#
loop_
_entity_poly.entity_id
_entity_poly.type
_entity_poly.pdbx_seq_one_letter_code
_entity_poly.pdbx_strand_id
1 'polypeptide(L)'
;MTDASKFKPQTIYVIHIASTPEKVWQALTDPAFTRQYFGGFAVDVEPREGGTFYLRYPDGRVHISGRVIEWSPPRRLVCTWLVEGMPGFDQLPECLVTYDIEPAGGAVKLTMTEAHSWDVPEDILAGGRQGWPAILSSLKTVLETGKPLETKMQPPKGFMEAVQRAIAEQPWKRSA
;
A
#
# COMPACT_ATOMS: atom_id res chain seq x y z
N MET A 1 0.51 -19.17 -7.38
CA MET A 1 0.69 -17.92 -8.14
C MET A 1 -0.59 -17.12 -7.98
N THR A 2 -0.51 -15.88 -7.50
CA THR A 2 -1.71 -15.05 -7.29
C THR A 2 -2.31 -14.66 -8.64
N ASP A 3 -3.57 -15.01 -8.87
CA ASP A 3 -4.29 -14.65 -10.09
C ASP A 3 -4.83 -13.22 -9.96
N ALA A 4 -4.09 -12.26 -10.51
CA ALA A 4 -4.42 -10.85 -10.45
C ALA A 4 -5.75 -10.49 -11.13
N SER A 5 -6.26 -11.33 -12.03
CA SER A 5 -7.52 -11.08 -12.73
C SER A 5 -8.76 -11.12 -11.83
N LYS A 6 -8.64 -11.76 -10.67
CA LYS A 6 -9.72 -11.85 -9.66
C LYS A 6 -9.84 -10.58 -8.79
N PHE A 7 -8.85 -9.69 -8.85
CA PHE A 7 -8.83 -8.49 -8.03
C PHE A 7 -9.48 -7.32 -8.76
N LYS A 8 -10.39 -6.65 -8.08
CA LYS A 8 -11.09 -5.47 -8.60
C LYS A 8 -10.67 -4.23 -7.82
N PRO A 9 -10.32 -3.13 -8.48
CA PRO A 9 -10.04 -1.87 -7.82
C PRO A 9 -11.22 -1.41 -6.95
N GLN A 10 -10.96 -1.11 -5.68
CA GLN A 10 -11.96 -0.57 -4.76
C GLN A 10 -11.56 0.80 -4.21
N THR A 11 -10.26 1.13 -4.30
CA THR A 11 -9.75 2.45 -3.92
C THR A 11 -8.67 2.87 -4.90
N ILE A 12 -8.75 4.09 -5.39
CA ILE A 12 -7.77 4.68 -6.32
C ILE A 12 -7.44 6.09 -5.85
N TYR A 13 -6.15 6.40 -5.73
CA TYR A 13 -5.63 7.71 -5.43
C TYR A 13 -4.72 8.19 -6.53
N VAL A 14 -4.87 9.44 -6.94
CA VAL A 14 -4.02 10.09 -7.93
C VAL A 14 -3.43 11.35 -7.32
N ILE A 15 -2.10 11.46 -7.34
CA ILE A 15 -1.39 12.65 -6.91
C ILE A 15 -0.35 13.06 -7.95
N HIS A 16 -0.01 14.35 -7.98
CA HIS A 16 1.07 14.89 -8.78
C HIS A 16 2.21 15.35 -7.87
N ILE A 17 3.44 14.95 -8.21
CA ILE A 17 4.64 15.20 -7.41
C ILE A 17 5.65 15.94 -8.27
N ALA A 18 6.18 17.06 -7.80
CA ALA A 18 7.28 17.78 -8.45
C ALA A 18 8.59 16.99 -8.27
N SER A 19 8.76 15.95 -9.11
CA SER A 19 9.86 15.00 -9.04
C SER A 19 10.06 14.31 -10.39
N THR A 20 10.94 13.30 -10.46
CA THR A 20 11.13 12.44 -11.62
C THR A 20 10.63 11.02 -11.35
N PRO A 21 10.27 10.24 -12.38
CA PRO A 21 9.86 8.84 -12.22
C PRO A 21 10.86 8.01 -11.42
N GLU A 22 12.16 8.20 -11.66
CA GLU A 22 13.24 7.46 -11.00
C GLU A 22 13.29 7.76 -9.49
N LYS A 23 13.09 9.03 -9.10
CA LYS A 23 13.06 9.43 -7.68
C LYS A 23 11.81 8.91 -6.98
N VAL A 24 10.66 8.92 -7.65
CA VAL A 24 9.42 8.32 -7.11
C VAL A 24 9.61 6.82 -6.95
N TRP A 25 10.17 6.14 -7.95
CA TRP A 25 10.49 4.71 -7.88
C TRP A 25 11.42 4.40 -6.70
N GLN A 26 12.51 5.15 -6.58
CA GLN A 26 13.44 5.01 -5.47
C GLN A 26 12.75 5.19 -4.13
N ALA A 27 11.89 6.21 -4.01
CA ALA A 27 11.15 6.44 -2.76
C ALA A 27 10.21 5.29 -2.37
N LEU A 28 9.67 4.56 -3.34
CA LEU A 28 8.81 3.39 -3.09
C LEU A 28 9.60 2.12 -2.74
N THR A 29 10.86 2.02 -3.18
CA THR A 29 11.63 0.76 -3.14
C THR A 29 12.89 0.81 -2.28
N ASP A 30 13.25 1.98 -1.75
CA ASP A 30 14.40 2.17 -0.87
C ASP A 30 13.95 2.29 0.60
N PRO A 31 14.49 1.45 1.52
CA PRO A 31 14.12 1.48 2.93
C PRO A 31 14.43 2.81 3.63
N ALA A 32 15.47 3.53 3.20
CA ALA A 32 15.81 4.83 3.78
C ALA A 32 14.76 5.90 3.46
N PHE A 33 14.10 5.80 2.28
CA PHE A 33 12.98 6.66 1.93
C PHE A 33 11.70 6.26 2.62
N THR A 34 11.33 4.97 2.58
CA THR A 34 10.05 4.53 3.15
C THR A 34 9.95 4.81 4.65
N ARG A 35 11.03 4.70 5.40
CA ARG A 35 11.06 5.08 6.82
C ARG A 35 10.65 6.53 7.07
N GLN A 36 10.87 7.43 6.14
CA GLN A 36 10.58 8.85 6.33
C GLN A 36 9.10 9.16 6.17
N TYR A 37 8.40 8.49 5.25
CA TYR A 37 7.02 8.85 4.93
C TYR A 37 5.98 7.77 5.24
N PHE A 38 6.41 6.52 5.44
CA PHE A 38 5.50 5.40 5.67
C PHE A 38 5.49 4.97 7.15
N GLY A 39 5.20 5.91 8.05
CA GLY A 39 5.04 5.59 9.49
C GLY A 39 6.27 4.96 10.17
N GLY A 40 7.48 5.18 9.64
CA GLY A 40 8.72 4.60 10.15
C GLY A 40 9.02 3.19 9.62
N PHE A 41 8.16 2.61 8.78
CA PHE A 41 8.38 1.28 8.22
C PHE A 41 9.43 1.30 7.12
N ALA A 42 10.27 0.27 7.09
CA ALA A 42 11.26 0.04 6.04
C ALA A 42 10.73 -0.97 5.03
N VAL A 43 10.77 -0.64 3.74
CA VAL A 43 10.56 -1.61 2.69
C VAL A 43 11.74 -2.58 2.63
N ASP A 44 11.44 -3.86 2.43
CA ASP A 44 12.41 -4.93 2.17
C ASP A 44 11.84 -5.73 0.99
N VAL A 45 12.40 -5.52 -0.19
CA VAL A 45 11.85 -6.04 -1.43
C VAL A 45 12.92 -6.72 -2.28
N GLU A 46 12.62 -7.92 -2.78
CA GLU A 46 13.41 -8.54 -3.83
C GLU A 46 13.02 -7.95 -5.19
N PRO A 47 13.96 -7.31 -5.93
CA PRO A 47 13.66 -6.52 -7.13
C PRO A 47 13.39 -7.39 -8.37
N ARG A 48 12.39 -8.24 -8.32
CA ARG A 48 11.97 -9.13 -9.42
C ARG A 48 10.54 -9.60 -9.24
N GLU A 49 9.89 -10.01 -10.31
CA GLU A 49 8.61 -10.72 -10.26
C GLU A 49 8.76 -12.04 -9.45
N GLY A 50 7.75 -12.34 -8.64
CA GLY A 50 7.75 -13.46 -7.69
C GLY A 50 8.61 -13.23 -6.45
N GLY A 51 9.35 -12.13 -6.37
CA GLY A 51 10.15 -11.76 -5.21
C GLY A 51 9.30 -11.44 -3.98
N THR A 52 9.92 -11.45 -2.82
CA THR A 52 9.26 -11.07 -1.56
C THR A 52 9.13 -9.56 -1.44
N PHE A 53 8.06 -9.11 -0.77
CA PHE A 53 7.82 -7.72 -0.42
C PHE A 53 7.40 -7.63 1.04
N TYR A 54 8.13 -6.84 1.83
CA TYR A 54 7.80 -6.58 3.22
C TYR A 54 7.85 -5.10 3.54
N LEU A 55 7.00 -4.66 4.47
CA LEU A 55 7.23 -3.46 5.26
C LEU A 55 7.50 -3.88 6.71
N ARG A 56 8.65 -3.45 7.24
CA ARG A 56 9.12 -3.84 8.57
C ARG A 56 9.11 -2.67 9.54
N TYR A 57 8.73 -2.98 10.77
CA TYR A 57 8.95 -2.10 11.92
C TYR A 57 10.44 -1.81 12.12
N PRO A 58 10.82 -0.75 12.88
CA PRO A 58 12.21 -0.48 13.23
C PRO A 58 12.91 -1.62 13.98
N ASP A 59 12.15 -2.47 14.68
CA ASP A 59 12.65 -3.66 15.39
C ASP A 59 12.75 -4.91 14.50
N GLY A 60 12.45 -4.79 13.21
CA GLY A 60 12.55 -5.85 12.20
C GLY A 60 11.30 -6.73 12.07
N ARG A 61 10.31 -6.64 12.97
CA ARG A 61 9.04 -7.38 12.82
C ARG A 61 8.34 -6.97 11.53
N VAL A 62 7.61 -7.92 10.94
CA VAL A 62 6.83 -7.67 9.73
C VAL A 62 5.52 -6.94 10.08
N HIS A 63 5.23 -5.86 9.37
CA HIS A 63 3.94 -5.18 9.40
C HIS A 63 3.09 -5.57 8.21
N ILE A 64 3.70 -5.56 7.03
CA ILE A 64 3.07 -6.00 5.76
C ILE A 64 3.94 -7.08 5.16
N SER A 65 3.32 -8.14 4.67
CA SER A 65 3.94 -9.14 3.82
C SER A 65 3.24 -9.22 2.46
N GLY A 66 4.00 -9.64 1.45
CA GLY A 66 3.48 -9.82 0.11
C GLY A 66 4.52 -10.37 -0.86
N ARG A 67 4.13 -10.39 -2.13
CA ARG A 67 4.99 -10.76 -3.24
C ARG A 67 4.89 -9.74 -4.34
N VAL A 68 5.97 -9.53 -5.04
CA VAL A 68 6.03 -8.72 -6.24
C VAL A 68 5.34 -9.48 -7.37
N ILE A 69 4.29 -8.90 -7.93
CA ILE A 69 3.55 -9.43 -9.09
C ILE A 69 4.10 -8.83 -10.38
N GLU A 70 4.45 -7.54 -10.37
CA GLU A 70 5.09 -6.85 -11.49
C GLU A 70 6.18 -5.92 -10.98
N TRP A 71 7.34 -5.99 -11.61
CA TRP A 71 8.50 -5.15 -11.34
C TRP A 71 8.96 -4.46 -12.62
N SER A 72 8.46 -3.28 -12.91
CA SER A 72 8.72 -2.51 -14.15
C SER A 72 9.27 -1.11 -13.85
N PRO A 73 10.53 -0.99 -13.39
CA PRO A 73 11.12 0.30 -13.04
C PRO A 73 11.27 1.21 -14.28
N PRO A 74 11.08 2.52 -14.14
CA PRO A 74 10.52 3.22 -12.98
C PRO A 74 8.99 3.45 -13.11
N ARG A 75 8.28 2.60 -13.84
CA ARG A 75 6.92 2.86 -14.32
C ARG A 75 5.82 2.20 -13.49
N ARG A 76 6.05 0.96 -13.05
CA ARG A 76 4.98 0.18 -12.42
C ARG A 76 5.50 -0.83 -11.41
N LEU A 77 4.91 -0.82 -10.22
CA LEU A 77 5.10 -1.83 -9.18
C LEU A 77 3.73 -2.39 -8.79
N VAL A 78 3.59 -3.71 -8.83
CA VAL A 78 2.41 -4.41 -8.33
C VAL A 78 2.86 -5.42 -7.29
N CYS A 79 2.28 -5.40 -6.11
CA CYS A 79 2.54 -6.39 -5.07
C CYS A 79 1.25 -6.83 -4.38
N THR A 80 1.24 -8.07 -3.90
CA THR A 80 0.23 -8.49 -2.94
C THR A 80 0.51 -7.83 -1.59
N TRP A 81 -0.52 -7.70 -0.78
CA TRP A 81 -0.46 -6.92 0.45
C TRP A 81 -1.31 -7.57 1.53
N LEU A 82 -0.65 -8.14 2.53
CA LEU A 82 -1.27 -8.71 3.72
C LEU A 82 -0.79 -7.95 4.95
N VAL A 83 -1.72 -7.45 5.76
CA VAL A 83 -1.40 -6.78 7.02
C VAL A 83 -1.20 -7.84 8.11
N GLU A 84 0.02 -7.98 8.63
CA GLU A 84 0.33 -8.89 9.72
C GLU A 84 0.49 -8.16 11.07
N GLY A 85 0.82 -6.89 11.02
CA GLY A 85 1.12 -6.10 12.21
C GLY A 85 -0.10 -5.67 13.05
N MET A 86 -1.32 -6.06 12.66
CA MET A 86 -2.56 -5.74 13.38
C MET A 86 -3.33 -7.01 13.72
N PRO A 87 -3.87 -7.13 14.96
CA PRO A 87 -4.57 -8.33 15.39
C PRO A 87 -5.75 -8.69 14.47
N GLY A 88 -5.73 -9.92 13.94
CA GLY A 88 -6.80 -10.48 13.11
C GLY A 88 -6.72 -10.14 11.61
N PHE A 89 -5.89 -9.18 11.21
CA PHE A 89 -5.77 -8.81 9.80
C PHE A 89 -5.14 -9.91 8.94
N ASP A 90 -4.28 -10.73 9.51
CA ASP A 90 -3.70 -11.92 8.89
C ASP A 90 -4.74 -12.97 8.47
N GLN A 91 -5.98 -12.86 8.97
CA GLN A 91 -7.10 -13.71 8.59
C GLN A 91 -7.93 -13.16 7.42
N LEU A 92 -7.72 -11.88 7.04
CA LEU A 92 -8.34 -11.30 5.85
C LEU A 92 -7.61 -11.76 4.58
N PRO A 93 -8.29 -11.86 3.44
CA PRO A 93 -7.60 -12.07 2.17
C PRO A 93 -6.62 -10.94 1.87
N GLU A 94 -5.46 -11.30 1.29
CA GLU A 94 -4.54 -10.29 0.75
C GLU A 94 -5.22 -9.43 -0.30
N CYS A 95 -4.77 -8.19 -0.45
CA CYS A 95 -5.15 -7.33 -1.56
C CYS A 95 -3.98 -7.12 -2.52
N LEU A 96 -4.21 -6.47 -3.65
CA LEU A 96 -3.18 -5.97 -4.53
C LEU A 96 -3.01 -4.47 -4.34
N VAL A 97 -1.78 -4.04 -4.21
CA VAL A 97 -1.39 -2.63 -4.27
C VAL A 97 -0.59 -2.40 -5.54
N THR A 98 -1.05 -1.45 -6.34
CA THR A 98 -0.40 -1.05 -7.59
C THR A 98 0.05 0.40 -7.48
N TYR A 99 1.27 0.68 -7.92
CA TYR A 99 1.80 2.02 -8.14
C TYR A 99 2.10 2.19 -9.63
N ASP A 100 1.36 3.08 -10.28
CA ASP A 100 1.62 3.53 -11.66
C ASP A 100 2.29 4.90 -11.61
N ILE A 101 3.44 5.02 -12.27
CA ILE A 101 4.29 6.22 -12.28
C ILE A 101 4.40 6.71 -13.71
N GLU A 102 3.81 7.86 -13.99
CA GLU A 102 3.73 8.44 -15.33
C GLU A 102 4.34 9.85 -15.35
N PRO A 103 5.20 10.18 -16.34
CA PRO A 103 5.60 11.58 -16.53
C PRO A 103 4.38 12.46 -16.82
N ALA A 104 4.32 13.63 -16.22
CA ALA A 104 3.24 14.60 -16.39
C ALA A 104 3.78 16.04 -16.52
N GLY A 105 4.38 16.36 -17.65
CA GLY A 105 5.08 17.62 -17.86
C GLY A 105 6.32 17.73 -16.97
N GLY A 106 6.40 18.77 -16.13
CA GLY A 106 7.48 18.96 -15.14
C GLY A 106 7.27 18.21 -13.83
N ALA A 107 6.30 17.28 -13.77
CA ALA A 107 5.92 16.52 -12.59
C ALA A 107 5.75 15.04 -12.93
N VAL A 108 5.46 14.25 -11.90
CA VAL A 108 5.06 12.84 -12.01
C VAL A 108 3.63 12.69 -11.53
N LYS A 109 2.79 12.01 -12.31
CA LYS A 109 1.51 11.51 -11.87
C LYS A 109 1.73 10.13 -11.25
N LEU A 110 1.46 10.00 -9.97
CA LEU A 110 1.45 8.73 -9.25
C LEU A 110 0.00 8.30 -9.02
N THR A 111 -0.36 7.14 -9.55
CA THR A 111 -1.64 6.49 -9.27
C THR A 111 -1.38 5.30 -8.37
N MET A 112 -1.99 5.28 -7.20
CA MET A 112 -2.00 4.13 -6.29
C MET A 112 -3.38 3.49 -6.33
N THR A 113 -3.43 2.18 -6.59
CA THR A 113 -4.66 1.40 -6.63
C THR A 113 -4.60 0.28 -5.60
N GLU A 114 -5.65 0.18 -4.79
CA GLU A 114 -5.90 -0.96 -3.93
C GLU A 114 -7.05 -1.79 -4.50
N ALA A 115 -6.78 -3.06 -4.80
CA ALA A 115 -7.73 -3.99 -5.41
C ALA A 115 -7.91 -5.24 -4.55
N HIS A 116 -9.14 -5.73 -4.46
CA HIS A 116 -9.49 -6.89 -3.64
C HIS A 116 -10.18 -7.96 -4.47
N SER A 117 -10.05 -9.22 -4.06
CA SER A 117 -10.72 -10.37 -4.67
C SER A 117 -12.14 -10.59 -4.15
N TRP A 118 -12.63 -9.73 -3.27
CA TRP A 118 -13.95 -9.76 -2.65
C TRP A 118 -14.48 -8.34 -2.44
N ASP A 119 -15.78 -8.20 -2.27
CA ASP A 119 -16.40 -6.90 -2.00
C ASP A 119 -16.18 -6.52 -0.54
N VAL A 120 -15.19 -5.67 -0.30
CA VAL A 120 -14.82 -5.24 1.06
C VAL A 120 -15.86 -4.28 1.61
N PRO A 121 -16.38 -4.51 2.81
CA PRO A 121 -17.31 -3.59 3.47
C PRO A 121 -16.75 -2.17 3.62
N GLU A 122 -17.61 -1.19 3.47
CA GLU A 122 -17.24 0.23 3.47
C GLU A 122 -16.51 0.68 4.73
N ASP A 123 -16.90 0.14 5.89
CA ASP A 123 -16.28 0.44 7.18
C ASP A 123 -14.85 -0.15 7.32
N ILE A 124 -14.51 -1.19 6.54
CA ILE A 124 -13.14 -1.70 6.42
C ILE A 124 -12.35 -0.87 5.40
N LEU A 125 -12.93 -0.54 4.24
CA LEU A 125 -12.29 0.36 3.26
C LEU A 125 -11.95 1.73 3.85
N ALA A 126 -12.75 2.21 4.81
CA ALA A 126 -12.51 3.46 5.50
C ALA A 126 -11.13 3.55 6.16
N GLY A 127 -10.55 2.42 6.61
CA GLY A 127 -9.20 2.37 7.16
C GLY A 127 -8.14 2.77 6.12
N GLY A 128 -8.17 2.15 4.95
CA GLY A 128 -7.28 2.49 3.84
C GLY A 128 -7.52 3.91 3.34
N ARG A 129 -8.77 4.32 3.20
CA ARG A 129 -9.14 5.68 2.75
C ARG A 129 -8.70 6.78 3.72
N GLN A 130 -8.46 6.47 4.97
CA GLN A 130 -7.87 7.41 5.92
C GLN A 130 -6.34 7.33 5.94
N GLY A 131 -5.77 6.14 5.79
CA GLY A 131 -4.33 5.92 5.86
C GLY A 131 -3.58 6.34 4.59
N TRP A 132 -4.02 5.90 3.43
CA TRP A 132 -3.33 6.15 2.17
C TRP A 132 -3.15 7.63 1.82
N PRO A 133 -4.14 8.52 1.98
CA PRO A 133 -3.93 9.94 1.72
C PRO A 133 -2.83 10.56 2.59
N ALA A 134 -2.72 10.16 3.84
CA ALA A 134 -1.66 10.63 4.73
C ALA A 134 -0.28 10.14 4.27
N ILE A 135 -0.16 8.86 3.90
CA ILE A 135 1.07 8.26 3.38
C ILE A 135 1.50 8.94 2.09
N LEU A 136 0.59 9.08 1.12
CA LEU A 136 0.88 9.69 -0.19
C LEU A 136 1.21 11.19 -0.06
N SER A 137 0.55 11.91 0.84
CA SER A 137 0.87 13.31 1.14
C SER A 137 2.27 13.45 1.75
N SER A 138 2.65 12.54 2.65
CA SER A 138 3.98 12.52 3.25
C SER A 138 5.06 12.15 2.23
N LEU A 139 4.81 11.16 1.36
CA LEU A 139 5.67 10.81 0.23
C LEU A 139 5.94 12.02 -0.67
N LYS A 140 4.86 12.72 -1.09
CA LYS A 140 4.96 13.93 -1.89
C LYS A 140 5.80 14.99 -1.18
N THR A 141 5.53 15.23 0.08
CA THR A 141 6.24 16.25 0.86
C THR A 141 7.73 15.94 1.00
N VAL A 142 8.10 14.68 1.28
CA VAL A 142 9.52 14.26 1.32
C VAL A 142 10.20 14.49 -0.02
N LEU A 143 9.57 14.09 -1.13
CA LEU A 143 10.17 14.23 -2.46
C LEU A 143 10.33 15.70 -2.89
N GLU A 144 9.42 16.58 -2.49
CA GLU A 144 9.44 17.99 -2.88
C GLU A 144 10.24 18.89 -1.94
N THR A 145 10.36 18.54 -0.65
CA THR A 145 10.97 19.40 0.37
C THR A 145 12.12 18.76 1.13
N GLY A 146 12.31 17.44 1.00
CA GLY A 146 13.30 16.69 1.78
C GLY A 146 12.90 16.43 3.24
N LYS A 147 11.67 16.78 3.64
CA LYS A 147 11.17 16.60 5.03
C LYS A 147 9.84 15.84 5.01
N PRO A 148 9.62 14.91 5.95
CA PRO A 148 8.34 14.21 6.06
C PRO A 148 7.23 15.15 6.55
N LEU A 149 6.00 14.84 6.16
CA LEU A 149 4.82 15.44 6.75
C LEU A 149 4.50 14.71 8.06
N GLU A 150 4.43 15.44 9.17
CA GLU A 150 4.02 14.87 10.44
C GLU A 150 2.50 14.64 10.43
N THR A 151 2.09 13.39 10.25
CA THR A 151 0.69 12.97 10.31
C THR A 151 0.50 11.89 11.35
N LYS A 152 -0.62 11.95 12.06
CA LYS A 152 -1.05 10.86 12.94
C LYS A 152 -2.04 9.99 12.20
N MET A 153 -1.63 8.77 11.88
CA MET A 153 -2.53 7.76 11.34
C MET A 153 -3.21 7.02 12.49
N GLN A 154 -4.52 7.17 12.60
CA GLN A 154 -5.33 6.41 13.54
C GLN A 154 -6.47 5.73 12.78
N PRO A 155 -6.76 4.47 13.06
CA PRO A 155 -7.91 3.80 12.44
C PRO A 155 -9.21 4.56 12.74
N PRO A 156 -10.18 4.56 11.80
CA PRO A 156 -11.50 5.12 12.05
C PRO A 156 -12.18 4.44 13.25
N LYS A 157 -13.07 5.17 13.91
CA LYS A 157 -13.89 4.58 14.97
C LYS A 157 -14.72 3.42 14.42
N GLY A 158 -14.74 2.29 15.12
CA GLY A 158 -15.48 1.10 14.71
C GLY A 158 -14.75 0.21 13.68
N PHE A 159 -13.56 0.60 13.25
CA PHE A 159 -12.79 -0.13 12.24
C PHE A 159 -12.42 -1.55 12.72
N MET A 160 -11.92 -1.69 13.93
CA MET A 160 -11.53 -3.00 14.46
C MET A 160 -12.73 -3.93 14.64
N GLU A 161 -13.88 -3.38 15.04
CA GLU A 161 -15.13 -4.12 15.14
C GLU A 161 -15.61 -4.59 13.77
N ALA A 162 -15.46 -3.78 12.73
CA ALA A 162 -15.77 -4.16 11.34
C ALA A 162 -14.89 -5.32 10.86
N VAL A 163 -13.59 -5.27 11.14
CA VAL A 163 -12.65 -6.34 10.84
C VAL A 163 -13.04 -7.64 11.56
N GLN A 164 -13.35 -7.57 12.84
CA GLN A 164 -13.76 -8.76 13.60
C GLN A 164 -15.08 -9.37 13.07
N ARG A 165 -16.05 -8.55 12.65
CA ARG A 165 -17.26 -9.04 11.99
C ARG A 165 -16.94 -9.76 10.68
N ALA A 166 -16.09 -9.15 9.83
CA ALA A 166 -15.70 -9.77 8.56
C ALA A 166 -14.98 -11.11 8.77
N ILE A 167 -14.11 -11.21 9.76
CA ILE A 167 -13.43 -12.47 10.13
C ILE A 167 -14.47 -13.54 10.55
N ALA A 168 -15.44 -13.17 11.34
CA ALA A 168 -16.48 -14.10 11.81
C ALA A 168 -17.41 -14.55 10.68
N GLU A 169 -17.78 -13.65 9.77
CA GLU A 169 -18.75 -13.90 8.70
C GLU A 169 -18.11 -14.47 7.41
N GLN A 170 -16.81 -14.22 7.21
CA GLN A 170 -16.01 -14.67 6.05
C GLN A 170 -16.69 -14.39 4.70
N PRO A 171 -17.10 -13.15 4.39
CA PRO A 171 -17.87 -12.84 3.18
C PRO A 171 -17.14 -13.19 1.88
N TRP A 172 -15.80 -13.18 1.88
CA TRP A 172 -14.99 -13.58 0.74
C TRP A 172 -15.16 -15.03 0.29
N LYS A 173 -15.69 -15.91 1.17
CA LYS A 173 -15.99 -17.30 0.81
C LYS A 173 -17.28 -17.45 0.02
N ARG A 174 -18.11 -16.41 -0.01
CA ARG A 174 -19.39 -16.39 -0.75
C ARG A 174 -19.24 -15.83 -2.15
N SER A 175 -18.13 -15.13 -2.42
CA SER A 175 -17.83 -14.46 -3.69
C SER A 175 -16.95 -15.31 -4.63
N ALA A 176 -16.66 -16.56 -4.27
CA ALA A 176 -15.81 -17.48 -5.02
C ALA A 176 -16.63 -18.35 -5.99
#